data_845c2493f477ea5c536edca680e95a65
#
_entry.id   845c2493f477ea5c536edca680e95a65
#
_cell.length_a   1.000
_cell.length_b   1.000
_cell.length_c   1.000
_cell.angle_alpha   90.00
_cell.angle_beta   90.00
_cell.angle_gamma   90.00
#
_symmetry.space_group_name_H-M   'P 1'
#
loop_
_entity.id
_entity.type
_entity.pdbx_description
1 polymer ?
#
loop_
_entity_poly.entity_id
_entity_poly.type
_entity_poly.pdbx_seq_one_letter_code
_entity_poly.pdbx_strand_id
1 'polypeptide(L)'
;MNNLQKRILTTLIVLPLSIFFVIKGGYFLSFFLIFILFVGMYELFFTFKKIKSILFLSLILTLSLFSTYYLRESIIIGALLVYFAIAVSISSDIGGYVFGKVFKWKKLTKISPNKTISGVFGSYFCSFICLVVFNELSHPVFVSDLTEIPEVLLTIIFSTIAQAGDLVISYLKRLEKIKDTGKILPGHGGIFDRIDGLMFVVILASFLHYFNI
;
A
#
# COMPACT_ATOMS: atom_id res chain seq x y z
N MET A 1 -16.61 -16.63 -16.96
CA MET A 1 -16.40 -15.26 -16.46
C MET A 1 -15.20 -14.63 -17.17
N ASN A 2 -15.38 -13.43 -17.73
CA ASN A 2 -14.32 -12.66 -18.33
C ASN A 2 -13.34 -12.15 -17.27
N ASN A 3 -12.09 -11.85 -17.68
CA ASN A 3 -11.07 -11.34 -16.74
C ASN A 3 -11.52 -10.07 -15.98
N LEU A 4 -12.32 -9.21 -16.60
CA LEU A 4 -12.90 -8.03 -15.97
C LEU A 4 -13.88 -8.39 -14.85
N GLN A 5 -14.77 -9.35 -15.09
CA GLN A 5 -15.74 -9.82 -14.09
C GLN A 5 -15.05 -10.44 -12.87
N LYS A 6 -13.98 -11.23 -13.09
CA LYS A 6 -13.16 -11.78 -12.00
C LYS A 6 -12.54 -10.67 -11.14
N ARG A 7 -12.00 -9.63 -11.80
CA ARG A 7 -11.44 -8.47 -11.10
C ARG A 7 -12.47 -7.74 -10.25
N ILE A 8 -13.61 -7.38 -10.84
CA ILE A 8 -14.68 -6.68 -10.11
C ILE A 8 -15.13 -7.50 -8.90
N LEU A 9 -15.40 -8.80 -9.08
CA LEU A 9 -15.83 -9.66 -7.99
C LEU A 9 -14.79 -9.75 -6.86
N THR A 10 -13.52 -9.94 -7.20
CA THR A 10 -12.43 -10.01 -6.20
C THR A 10 -12.32 -8.70 -5.43
N THR A 11 -12.38 -7.54 -6.11
CA THR A 11 -12.33 -6.24 -5.43
C THR A 11 -13.54 -6.03 -4.52
N LEU A 12 -14.75 -6.37 -4.97
CA LEU A 12 -15.99 -6.25 -4.19
C LEU A 12 -15.99 -7.09 -2.92
N ILE A 13 -15.22 -8.17 -2.88
CA ILE A 13 -15.12 -9.03 -1.69
C ILE A 13 -13.94 -8.62 -0.81
N VAL A 14 -12.73 -8.51 -1.41
CA VAL A 14 -11.49 -8.33 -0.64
C VAL A 14 -11.44 -6.95 0.00
N LEU A 15 -11.84 -5.89 -0.72
CA LEU A 15 -11.72 -4.52 -0.22
C LEU A 15 -12.65 -4.26 0.98
N PRO A 16 -13.96 -4.56 0.96
CA PRO A 16 -14.81 -4.37 2.13
C PRO A 16 -14.39 -5.25 3.32
N LEU A 17 -13.92 -6.47 3.04
CA LEU A 17 -13.45 -7.38 4.08
C LEU A 17 -12.19 -6.83 4.76
N SER A 18 -11.24 -6.32 3.99
CA SER A 18 -10.02 -5.69 4.52
C SER A 18 -10.36 -4.46 5.36
N ILE A 19 -11.23 -3.59 4.86
CA ILE A 19 -11.69 -2.40 5.59
C ILE A 19 -12.36 -2.80 6.91
N PHE A 20 -13.25 -3.81 6.89
CA PHE A 20 -13.93 -4.31 8.08
C PHE A 20 -12.93 -4.75 9.16
N PHE A 21 -11.92 -5.56 8.81
CA PHE A 21 -10.94 -6.05 9.77
C PHE A 21 -10.06 -4.92 10.33
N VAL A 22 -9.66 -3.97 9.50
CA VAL A 22 -8.84 -2.83 9.93
C VAL A 22 -9.65 -1.90 10.85
N ILE A 23 -10.94 -1.65 10.55
CA ILE A 23 -11.80 -0.82 11.42
C ILE A 23 -12.09 -1.51 12.74
N LYS A 24 -12.39 -2.81 12.73
CA LYS A 24 -12.70 -3.56 13.96
C LYS A 24 -11.53 -3.64 14.92
N GLY A 25 -10.30 -3.84 14.41
CA GLY A 25 -9.12 -3.99 15.27
C GLY A 25 -9.11 -5.27 16.09
N GLY A 26 -8.28 -5.30 17.14
CA GLY A 26 -8.21 -6.37 18.12
C GLY A 26 -7.99 -7.76 17.50
N TYR A 27 -8.68 -8.76 18.03
CA TYR A 27 -8.57 -10.16 17.54
C TYR A 27 -8.94 -10.33 16.06
N PHE A 28 -9.89 -9.54 15.54
CA PHE A 28 -10.28 -9.60 14.13
C PHE A 28 -9.14 -9.17 13.22
N LEU A 29 -8.47 -8.06 13.57
CA LEU A 29 -7.31 -7.60 12.83
C LEU A 29 -6.16 -8.62 12.93
N SER A 30 -5.87 -9.13 14.14
CA SER A 30 -4.80 -10.12 14.34
C SER A 30 -5.01 -11.35 13.47
N PHE A 31 -6.22 -11.90 13.45
CA PHE A 31 -6.57 -13.03 12.58
C PHE A 31 -6.34 -12.71 11.10
N PHE A 32 -6.78 -11.53 10.65
CA PHE A 32 -6.63 -11.10 9.27
C PHE A 32 -5.16 -10.92 8.87
N LEU A 33 -4.35 -10.29 9.73
CA LEU A 33 -2.93 -10.09 9.47
C LEU A 33 -2.16 -11.41 9.45
N ILE A 34 -2.47 -12.33 10.35
CA ILE A 34 -1.90 -13.69 10.35
C ILE A 34 -2.28 -14.42 9.05
N PHE A 35 -3.54 -14.32 8.62
CA PHE A 35 -3.97 -14.90 7.35
C PHE A 35 -3.18 -14.32 6.16
N ILE A 36 -3.02 -12.99 6.09
CA ILE A 36 -2.21 -12.34 5.04
C ILE A 36 -0.75 -12.80 5.11
N LEU A 37 -0.18 -12.96 6.32
CA LEU A 37 1.17 -13.46 6.49
C LEU A 37 1.34 -14.85 5.88
N PHE A 38 0.46 -15.80 6.23
CA PHE A 38 0.53 -17.15 5.69
C PHE A 38 0.37 -17.19 4.17
N VAL A 39 -0.62 -16.48 3.63
CA VAL A 39 -0.85 -16.44 2.18
C VAL A 39 0.29 -15.74 1.45
N GLY A 40 0.82 -14.64 1.99
CA GLY A 40 1.96 -13.93 1.43
C GLY A 40 3.24 -14.79 1.45
N MET A 41 3.52 -15.47 2.56
CA MET A 41 4.66 -16.40 2.64
C MET A 41 4.53 -17.55 1.65
N TYR A 42 3.35 -18.16 1.55
CA TYR A 42 3.07 -19.18 0.53
C TYR A 42 3.38 -18.63 -0.87
N GLU A 43 2.88 -17.43 -1.21
CA GLU A 43 3.14 -16.79 -2.51
C GLU A 43 4.64 -16.60 -2.78
N LEU A 44 5.40 -16.13 -1.78
CA LEU A 44 6.85 -15.95 -1.91
C LEU A 44 7.58 -17.25 -2.21
N PHE A 45 7.33 -18.29 -1.43
CA PHE A 45 8.02 -19.56 -1.58
C PHE A 45 7.71 -20.27 -2.89
N PHE A 46 6.50 -20.14 -3.41
CA PHE A 46 6.13 -20.80 -4.67
C PHE A 46 6.48 -19.99 -5.92
N THR A 47 6.65 -18.67 -5.80
CA THR A 47 6.83 -17.81 -6.98
C THR A 47 8.28 -17.34 -7.16
N PHE A 48 8.97 -17.03 -6.06
CA PHE A 48 10.34 -16.54 -6.09
C PHE A 48 11.34 -17.69 -5.96
N LYS A 49 12.45 -17.60 -6.70
CA LYS A 49 13.51 -18.62 -6.68
C LYS A 49 14.77 -18.18 -5.94
N LYS A 50 15.04 -16.86 -5.95
CA LYS A 50 16.24 -16.31 -5.31
C LYS A 50 15.99 -16.11 -3.83
N ILE A 51 16.77 -16.77 -3.01
CA ILE A 51 16.67 -16.70 -1.54
C ILE A 51 16.76 -15.26 -1.02
N LYS A 52 17.58 -14.41 -1.64
CA LYS A 52 17.69 -12.99 -1.26
C LYS A 52 16.39 -12.21 -1.43
N SER A 53 15.67 -12.46 -2.54
CA SER A 53 14.35 -11.86 -2.81
C SER A 53 13.33 -12.34 -1.79
N ILE A 54 13.32 -13.65 -1.48
CA ILE A 54 12.42 -14.26 -0.50
C ILE A 54 12.68 -13.66 0.89
N LEU A 55 13.92 -13.65 1.37
CA LEU A 55 14.27 -13.10 2.68
C LEU A 55 13.91 -11.61 2.80
N PHE A 56 14.23 -10.82 1.78
CA PHE A 56 13.90 -9.39 1.79
C PHE A 56 12.39 -9.16 1.84
N LEU A 57 11.62 -9.82 0.98
CA LEU A 57 10.17 -9.65 0.92
C LEU A 57 9.46 -10.21 2.15
N SER A 58 9.93 -11.33 2.72
CA SER A 58 9.40 -11.85 3.98
C SER A 58 9.64 -10.90 5.15
N LEU A 59 10.82 -10.26 5.21
CA LEU A 59 11.12 -9.23 6.22
C LEU A 59 10.20 -8.02 6.07
N ILE A 60 10.05 -7.47 4.86
CA ILE A 60 9.17 -6.32 4.61
C ILE A 60 7.72 -6.67 4.92
N LEU A 61 7.24 -7.85 4.51
CA LEU A 61 5.89 -8.29 4.84
C LEU A 61 5.67 -8.36 6.35
N THR A 62 6.52 -9.06 7.08
CA THR A 62 6.38 -9.21 8.54
C THR A 62 6.45 -7.86 9.26
N LEU A 63 7.39 -6.99 8.87
CA LEU A 63 7.48 -5.64 9.43
C LEU A 63 6.23 -4.81 9.13
N SER A 64 5.69 -4.86 7.91
CA SER A 64 4.50 -4.09 7.54
C SER A 64 3.25 -4.55 8.30
N LEU A 65 3.07 -5.86 8.47
CA LEU A 65 1.94 -6.41 9.22
C LEU A 65 2.07 -6.08 10.72
N PHE A 66 3.27 -6.19 11.28
CA PHE A 66 3.54 -5.76 12.66
C PHE A 66 3.29 -4.26 12.84
N SER A 67 3.77 -3.42 11.93
CA SER A 67 3.53 -1.97 11.93
C SER A 67 2.04 -1.63 11.87
N THR A 68 1.29 -2.33 11.01
CA THR A 68 -0.17 -2.16 10.90
C THR A 68 -0.86 -2.50 12.21
N TYR A 69 -0.48 -3.62 12.84
CA TYR A 69 -1.02 -4.01 14.14
C TYR A 69 -0.67 -3.02 15.24
N TYR A 70 0.62 -2.66 15.35
CA TYR A 70 1.12 -1.72 16.35
C TYR A 70 0.40 -0.36 16.28
N LEU A 71 0.32 0.23 15.10
CA LEU A 71 -0.36 1.51 14.89
C LEU A 71 -1.86 1.40 15.19
N ARG A 72 -2.52 0.35 14.72
CA ARG A 72 -3.98 0.21 14.87
C ARG A 72 -4.41 -0.03 16.32
N GLU A 73 -3.61 -0.74 17.11
CA GLU A 73 -3.89 -1.03 18.52
C GLU A 73 -3.34 0.05 19.46
N SER A 74 -2.53 0.99 18.96
CA SER A 74 -2.14 2.16 19.73
C SER A 74 -3.31 3.17 19.86
N ILE A 75 -3.11 4.21 20.66
CA ILE A 75 -4.10 5.27 20.90
C ILE A 75 -4.66 5.82 19.57
N ILE A 76 -5.78 6.52 19.60
CA ILE A 76 -6.52 7.06 18.44
C ILE A 76 -5.62 7.62 17.34
N ILE A 77 -4.54 8.32 17.69
CA ILE A 77 -3.56 8.91 16.76
C ILE A 77 -2.93 7.84 15.85
N GLY A 78 -2.44 6.74 16.40
CA GLY A 78 -1.84 5.67 15.60
C GLY A 78 -2.84 5.00 14.66
N ALA A 79 -4.07 4.77 15.13
CA ALA A 79 -5.13 4.22 14.28
C ALA A 79 -5.48 5.14 13.11
N LEU A 80 -5.59 6.46 13.35
CA LEU A 80 -5.82 7.44 12.30
C LEU A 80 -4.64 7.51 11.32
N LEU A 81 -3.41 7.39 11.81
CA LEU A 81 -2.22 7.37 10.97
C LEU A 81 -2.20 6.16 10.02
N VAL A 82 -2.64 4.98 10.48
CA VAL A 82 -2.83 3.81 9.58
C VAL A 82 -3.88 4.08 8.53
N TYR A 83 -5.03 4.65 8.91
CA TYR A 83 -6.09 4.95 7.95
C TYR A 83 -5.62 5.96 6.91
N PHE A 84 -4.90 6.99 7.35
CA PHE A 84 -4.31 7.98 6.46
C PHE A 84 -3.27 7.36 5.52
N ALA A 85 -2.37 6.52 6.02
CA ALA A 85 -1.37 5.81 5.22
C ALA A 85 -2.02 4.93 4.13
N ILE A 86 -3.09 4.20 4.47
CA ILE A 86 -3.86 3.39 3.51
C ILE A 86 -4.53 4.30 2.47
N ALA A 87 -5.20 5.38 2.90
CA ALA A 87 -5.92 6.29 2.02
C ALA A 87 -4.99 6.98 1.03
N VAL A 88 -3.83 7.47 1.49
CA VAL A 88 -2.81 8.10 0.63
C VAL A 88 -2.23 7.09 -0.36
N SER A 89 -1.92 5.86 0.08
CA SER A 89 -1.39 4.83 -0.83
C SER A 89 -2.36 4.52 -1.96
N ILE A 90 -3.65 4.28 -1.64
CA ILE A 90 -4.70 4.02 -2.64
C ILE A 90 -4.88 5.23 -3.57
N SER A 91 -4.93 6.43 -3.04
CA SER A 91 -5.11 7.66 -3.82
C SER A 91 -3.93 7.92 -4.75
N SER A 92 -2.70 7.66 -4.27
CA SER A 92 -1.48 7.72 -5.07
C SER A 92 -1.52 6.76 -6.25
N ASP A 93 -1.95 5.53 -6.06
CA ASP A 93 -2.06 4.52 -7.12
C ASP A 93 -3.14 4.91 -8.15
N ILE A 94 -4.30 5.37 -7.70
CA ILE A 94 -5.38 5.84 -8.56
C ILE A 94 -4.90 7.02 -9.40
N GLY A 95 -4.30 8.03 -8.77
CA GLY A 95 -3.76 9.20 -9.44
C GLY A 95 -2.69 8.85 -10.45
N GLY A 96 -1.76 7.98 -10.06
CA GLY A 96 -0.70 7.48 -10.93
C GLY A 96 -1.23 6.78 -12.18
N TYR A 97 -2.23 5.93 -12.01
CA TYR A 97 -2.88 5.24 -13.12
C TYR A 97 -3.67 6.18 -14.04
N VAL A 98 -4.54 7.01 -13.47
CA VAL A 98 -5.43 7.91 -14.25
C VAL A 98 -4.61 8.91 -15.04
N PHE A 99 -3.75 9.67 -14.38
CA PHE A 99 -2.95 10.71 -15.05
C PHE A 99 -1.92 10.10 -16.01
N GLY A 100 -1.34 8.97 -15.66
CA GLY A 100 -0.44 8.24 -16.54
C GLY A 100 -1.11 7.80 -17.85
N LYS A 101 -2.37 7.37 -17.76
CA LYS A 101 -3.15 6.92 -18.93
C LYS A 101 -3.68 8.09 -19.77
N VAL A 102 -4.08 9.20 -19.14
CA VAL A 102 -4.63 10.37 -19.82
C VAL A 102 -3.55 11.16 -20.53
N PHE A 103 -2.51 11.56 -19.80
CA PHE A 103 -1.48 12.48 -20.34
C PHE A 103 -0.34 11.76 -21.08
N LYS A 104 -0.06 10.49 -20.79
CA LYS A 104 0.91 9.63 -21.49
C LYS A 104 2.31 10.26 -21.68
N TRP A 105 2.80 11.02 -20.69
CA TRP A 105 4.13 11.60 -20.75
C TRP A 105 5.23 10.52 -20.79
N LYS A 106 6.48 10.94 -20.82
CA LYS A 106 7.64 10.03 -20.85
C LYS A 106 7.55 8.98 -19.75
N LYS A 107 8.00 7.77 -20.07
CA LYS A 107 8.09 6.67 -19.10
C LYS A 107 9.06 7.02 -17.97
N LEU A 108 8.69 6.70 -16.73
CA LEU A 108 9.48 6.99 -15.56
C LEU A 108 10.73 6.11 -15.48
N THR A 109 10.57 4.81 -15.69
CA THR A 109 11.65 3.83 -15.59
C THR A 109 11.51 2.72 -16.63
N LYS A 110 12.65 2.03 -16.89
CA LYS A 110 12.66 0.80 -17.70
C LYS A 110 12.10 -0.43 -16.95
N ILE A 111 12.11 -0.38 -15.61
CA ILE A 111 11.69 -1.48 -14.73
C ILE A 111 10.17 -1.67 -14.80
N SER A 112 9.44 -0.56 -14.78
CA SER A 112 7.97 -0.53 -14.87
C SER A 112 7.55 0.39 -16.03
N PRO A 113 7.44 -0.14 -17.26
CA PRO A 113 7.19 0.67 -18.45
C PRO A 113 5.81 1.33 -18.52
N ASN A 114 4.91 0.96 -17.62
CA ASN A 114 3.58 1.57 -17.49
C ASN A 114 3.57 2.82 -16.61
N LYS A 115 4.62 3.04 -15.79
CA LYS A 115 4.76 4.24 -14.97
C LYS A 115 5.29 5.40 -15.82
N THR A 116 4.64 6.55 -15.69
CA THR A 116 4.96 7.78 -16.43
C THR A 116 5.22 8.93 -15.48
N ILE A 117 5.92 9.96 -15.97
CA ILE A 117 6.15 11.21 -15.20
C ILE A 117 4.81 11.88 -14.86
N SER A 118 3.85 11.92 -15.81
CA SER A 118 2.51 12.44 -15.55
C SER A 118 1.78 11.65 -14.46
N GLY A 119 2.03 10.35 -14.36
CA GLY A 119 1.50 9.52 -13.28
C GLY A 119 2.03 9.95 -11.91
N VAL A 120 3.32 10.29 -11.80
CA VAL A 120 3.90 10.78 -10.54
C VAL A 120 3.20 12.07 -10.07
N PHE A 121 2.98 13.03 -10.98
CA PHE A 121 2.24 14.24 -10.65
C PHE A 121 0.79 13.93 -10.26
N GLY A 122 0.15 13.00 -10.97
CA GLY A 122 -1.21 12.54 -10.64
C GLY A 122 -1.29 11.88 -9.27
N SER A 123 -0.28 11.11 -8.88
CA SER A 123 -0.19 10.51 -7.55
C SER A 123 -0.19 11.58 -6.46
N TYR A 124 0.66 12.60 -6.57
CA TYR A 124 0.69 13.69 -5.60
C TYR A 124 -0.61 14.49 -5.56
N PHE A 125 -1.16 14.79 -6.74
CA PHE A 125 -2.43 15.54 -6.84
C PHE A 125 -3.58 14.81 -6.16
N CYS A 126 -3.76 13.51 -6.44
CA CYS A 126 -4.81 12.71 -5.80
C CYS A 126 -4.54 12.50 -4.30
N SER A 127 -3.28 12.37 -3.88
CA SER A 127 -2.92 12.29 -2.47
C SER A 127 -3.24 13.58 -1.72
N PHE A 128 -3.06 14.74 -2.35
CA PHE A 128 -3.46 16.03 -1.78
C PHE A 128 -4.98 16.16 -1.63
N ILE A 129 -5.77 15.72 -2.63
CA ILE A 129 -7.23 15.65 -2.50
C ILE A 129 -7.61 14.72 -1.34
N CYS A 130 -6.92 13.58 -1.21
CA CYS A 130 -7.13 12.64 -0.12
C CYS A 130 -6.87 13.28 1.25
N LEU A 131 -5.82 14.10 1.41
CA LEU A 131 -5.54 14.84 2.63
C LEU A 131 -6.73 15.74 3.02
N VAL A 132 -7.23 16.54 2.08
CA VAL A 132 -8.37 17.45 2.34
C VAL A 132 -9.60 16.64 2.78
N VAL A 133 -9.94 15.59 2.05
CA VAL A 133 -11.09 14.72 2.39
C VAL A 133 -10.89 14.03 3.73
N PHE A 134 -9.69 13.56 4.01
CA PHE A 134 -9.38 12.87 5.27
C PHE A 134 -9.54 13.81 6.47
N ASN A 135 -9.05 15.03 6.38
CA ASN A 135 -9.21 16.05 7.44
C ASN A 135 -10.69 16.36 7.72
N GLU A 136 -11.52 16.47 6.70
CA GLU A 136 -12.96 16.68 6.88
C GLU A 136 -13.66 15.49 7.56
N LEU A 137 -13.25 14.26 7.21
CA LEU A 137 -13.85 13.02 7.77
C LEU A 137 -13.36 12.70 9.17
N SER A 138 -12.14 13.09 9.53
CA SER A 138 -11.52 12.79 10.83
C SER A 138 -11.75 13.87 11.90
N HIS A 139 -12.41 14.98 11.52
CA HIS A 139 -12.69 16.07 12.46
C HIS A 139 -13.23 15.57 13.83
N PRO A 140 -12.76 16.11 14.99
CA PRO A 140 -11.88 17.28 15.15
C PRO A 140 -10.36 16.98 15.08
N VAL A 141 -9.93 15.76 14.83
CA VAL A 141 -8.51 15.40 14.75
C VAL A 141 -8.04 15.55 13.30
N PHE A 142 -7.05 16.40 13.06
CA PHE A 142 -6.47 16.63 11.74
C PHE A 142 -5.18 15.82 11.52
N VAL A 143 -4.74 15.71 10.28
CA VAL A 143 -3.47 15.03 9.97
C VAL A 143 -2.29 15.74 10.65
N SER A 144 -2.34 17.07 10.82
CA SER A 144 -1.35 17.84 11.58
C SER A 144 -1.21 17.41 13.04
N ASP A 145 -2.22 16.76 13.61
CA ASP A 145 -2.20 16.29 15.00
C ASP A 145 -1.59 14.88 15.12
N LEU A 146 -1.32 14.22 14.00
CA LEU A 146 -0.82 12.84 13.97
C LEU A 146 0.70 12.75 14.09
N THR A 147 1.42 13.78 13.63
CA THR A 147 2.89 13.84 13.63
C THR A 147 3.36 15.28 13.70
N GLU A 148 4.62 15.49 14.09
CA GLU A 148 5.30 16.80 14.07
C GLU A 148 5.56 17.31 12.62
N ILE A 149 5.39 16.43 11.62
CA ILE A 149 5.62 16.77 10.22
C ILE A 149 4.41 17.52 9.67
N PRO A 150 4.60 18.66 8.96
CA PRO A 150 3.50 19.35 8.29
C PRO A 150 2.70 18.39 7.38
N GLU A 151 1.38 18.42 7.48
CA GLU A 151 0.47 17.46 6.82
C GLU A 151 0.67 17.31 5.31
N VAL A 152 0.95 18.42 4.61
CA VAL A 152 1.26 18.41 3.17
C VAL A 152 2.57 17.67 2.91
N LEU A 153 3.59 17.90 3.72
CA LEU A 153 4.89 17.23 3.59
C LEU A 153 4.75 15.74 3.90
N LEU A 154 4.03 15.37 4.95
CA LEU A 154 3.73 13.97 5.30
C LEU A 154 3.02 13.26 4.14
N THR A 155 2.03 13.91 3.53
CA THR A 155 1.30 13.39 2.37
C THR A 155 2.21 13.14 1.18
N ILE A 156 3.12 14.08 0.87
CA ILE A 156 4.12 13.92 -0.19
C ILE A 156 5.08 12.78 0.12
N ILE A 157 5.55 12.68 1.35
CA ILE A 157 6.42 11.58 1.80
C ILE A 157 5.73 10.24 1.64
N PHE A 158 4.50 10.08 2.13
CA PHE A 158 3.74 8.83 2.03
C PHE A 158 3.49 8.44 0.56
N SER A 159 3.06 9.39 -0.29
CA SER A 159 2.87 9.14 -1.72
C SER A 159 4.19 8.75 -2.42
N THR A 160 5.30 9.39 -2.07
CA THR A 160 6.64 9.06 -2.61
C THR A 160 7.07 7.66 -2.21
N ILE A 161 6.91 7.31 -0.92
CA ILE A 161 7.27 5.99 -0.40
C ILE A 161 6.38 4.89 -1.00
N ALA A 162 5.08 5.13 -1.19
CA ALA A 162 4.19 4.20 -1.89
C ALA A 162 4.68 3.93 -3.32
N GLN A 163 4.99 4.98 -4.09
CA GLN A 163 5.50 4.86 -5.45
C GLN A 163 6.87 4.15 -5.50
N ALA A 164 7.77 4.45 -4.56
CA ALA A 164 9.08 3.82 -4.45
C ALA A 164 8.96 2.33 -4.08
N GLY A 165 8.08 1.99 -3.13
CA GLY A 165 7.79 0.62 -2.72
C GLY A 165 7.32 -0.25 -3.87
N ASP A 166 6.32 0.21 -4.64
CA ASP A 166 5.88 -0.49 -5.85
C ASP A 166 7.02 -0.65 -6.88
N LEU A 167 7.91 0.34 -7.04
CA LEU A 167 9.08 0.21 -7.91
C LEU A 167 10.06 -0.85 -7.40
N VAL A 168 10.31 -0.93 -6.09
CA VAL A 168 11.17 -1.96 -5.48
C VAL A 168 10.61 -3.35 -5.73
N ILE A 169 9.33 -3.57 -5.45
CA ILE A 169 8.66 -4.86 -5.71
C ILE A 169 8.68 -5.19 -7.22
N SER A 170 8.40 -4.21 -8.07
CA SER A 170 8.48 -4.36 -9.52
C SER A 170 9.88 -4.76 -9.97
N TYR A 171 10.94 -4.17 -9.41
CA TYR A 171 12.32 -4.54 -9.69
C TYR A 171 12.62 -5.99 -9.30
N LEU A 172 12.23 -6.42 -8.09
CA LEU A 172 12.43 -7.80 -7.63
C LEU A 172 11.69 -8.80 -8.54
N LYS A 173 10.47 -8.50 -8.98
CA LYS A 173 9.75 -9.31 -9.98
C LYS A 173 10.55 -9.47 -11.29
N ARG A 174 11.18 -8.40 -11.79
CA ARG A 174 12.00 -8.48 -13.02
C ARG A 174 13.28 -9.28 -12.80
N LEU A 175 13.91 -9.21 -11.62
CA LEU A 175 15.07 -10.05 -11.28
C LEU A 175 14.73 -11.55 -11.31
N GLU A 176 13.51 -11.93 -10.97
CA GLU A 176 12.98 -13.30 -11.03
C GLU A 176 12.38 -13.67 -12.40
N LYS A 177 12.38 -12.74 -13.36
CA LYS A 177 11.75 -12.89 -14.69
C LYS A 177 10.25 -13.18 -14.63
N ILE A 178 9.58 -12.71 -13.58
CA ILE A 178 8.13 -12.81 -13.41
C ILE A 178 7.48 -11.42 -13.60
N LYS A 179 6.18 -11.42 -13.84
CA LYS A 179 5.37 -10.20 -13.96
C LYS A 179 4.52 -9.97 -12.72
N ASP A 180 3.85 -10.99 -12.26
CA ASP A 180 2.95 -10.96 -11.11
C ASP A 180 3.52 -11.87 -10.01
N THR A 181 3.29 -11.53 -8.74
CA THR A 181 3.85 -12.28 -7.60
C THR A 181 3.13 -13.59 -7.34
N GLY A 182 1.95 -13.78 -7.92
CA GLY A 182 1.16 -15.00 -7.76
C GLY A 182 -0.12 -15.01 -8.60
N LYS A 183 -0.98 -15.99 -8.31
CA LYS A 183 -2.31 -16.15 -8.95
C LYS A 183 -3.42 -16.35 -7.92
N ILE A 184 -3.16 -16.03 -6.66
CA ILE A 184 -4.07 -16.31 -5.54
C ILE A 184 -5.34 -15.48 -5.67
N LEU A 185 -5.22 -14.22 -6.13
CA LEU A 185 -6.37 -13.35 -6.36
C LEU A 185 -6.84 -13.46 -7.81
N PRO A 186 -8.01 -14.07 -8.09
CA PRO A 186 -8.49 -14.27 -9.45
C PRO A 186 -8.60 -12.96 -10.23
N GLY A 187 -7.83 -12.85 -11.32
CA GLY A 187 -7.77 -11.66 -12.16
C GLY A 187 -6.90 -10.51 -11.65
N HIS A 188 -6.38 -10.58 -10.40
CA HIS A 188 -5.58 -9.53 -9.77
C HIS A 188 -4.11 -9.89 -9.55
N GLY A 189 -3.71 -11.14 -9.74
CA GLY A 189 -2.35 -11.59 -9.45
C GLY A 189 -2.18 -12.08 -8.02
N GLY A 190 -1.08 -11.72 -7.39
CA GLY A 190 -0.80 -12.07 -6.00
C GLY A 190 -1.24 -11.02 -4.98
N ILE A 191 -1.11 -11.36 -3.69
CA ILE A 191 -1.34 -10.42 -2.58
C ILE A 191 -0.28 -9.31 -2.61
N PHE A 192 0.99 -9.66 -2.83
CA PHE A 192 2.06 -8.66 -2.92
C PHE A 192 1.82 -7.62 -4.01
N ASP A 193 1.14 -7.98 -5.10
CA ASP A 193 0.78 -7.04 -6.17
C ASP A 193 -0.30 -6.03 -5.75
N ARG A 194 -0.87 -6.17 -4.55
CA ARG A 194 -1.93 -5.30 -4.01
C ARG A 194 -1.50 -4.45 -2.83
N ILE A 195 -0.46 -4.86 -2.13
CA ILE A 195 0.02 -4.15 -0.94
C ILE A 195 1.46 -3.64 -1.10
N ASP A 196 2.02 -3.71 -2.30
CA ASP A 196 3.42 -3.42 -2.59
C ASP A 196 3.87 -2.03 -2.11
N GLY A 197 3.19 -0.96 -2.50
CA GLY A 197 3.49 0.39 -2.01
C GLY A 197 3.08 0.59 -0.55
N LEU A 198 1.92 0.06 -0.15
CA LEU A 198 1.37 0.23 1.20
C LEU A 198 2.30 -0.33 2.28
N MET A 199 2.97 -1.47 2.04
CA MET A 199 3.87 -2.08 3.02
C MET A 199 4.95 -1.10 3.48
N PHE A 200 5.54 -0.34 2.58
CA PHE A 200 6.59 0.63 2.92
C PHE A 200 6.02 1.86 3.64
N VAL A 201 4.84 2.31 3.28
CA VAL A 201 4.20 3.46 3.93
C VAL A 201 3.83 3.16 5.38
N VAL A 202 3.25 2.00 5.68
CA VAL A 202 2.89 1.66 7.07
C VAL A 202 4.11 1.43 7.96
N ILE A 203 5.22 0.91 7.41
CA ILE A 203 6.49 0.79 8.14
C ILE A 203 6.99 2.19 8.51
N LEU A 204 7.00 3.13 7.55
CA LEU A 204 7.40 4.51 7.82
C LEU A 204 6.46 5.17 8.83
N ALA A 205 5.16 5.04 8.67
CA ALA A 205 4.17 5.58 9.59
C ALA A 205 4.38 5.08 11.03
N SER A 206 4.66 3.78 11.18
CA SER A 206 4.99 3.17 12.47
C SER A 206 6.28 3.74 13.09
N PHE A 207 7.28 3.99 12.27
CA PHE A 207 8.53 4.61 12.69
C PHE A 207 8.29 6.05 13.20
N LEU A 208 7.57 6.87 12.43
CA LEU A 208 7.23 8.24 12.82
C LEU A 208 6.46 8.27 14.15
N HIS A 209 5.45 7.42 14.27
CA HIS A 209 4.65 7.31 15.49
C HIS A 209 5.48 6.87 16.71
N TYR A 210 6.39 5.91 16.54
CA TYR A 210 7.24 5.40 17.62
C TYR A 210 8.18 6.48 18.17
N PHE A 211 8.74 7.33 17.31
CA PHE A 211 9.67 8.40 17.70
C PHE A 211 8.98 9.72 17.99
N ASN A 212 7.66 9.80 17.92
CA ASN A 212 6.87 11.02 18.06
C ASN A 212 7.36 12.17 17.16
N ILE A 213 7.63 11.83 15.88
CA ILE A 213 8.09 12.77 14.86
C ILE A 213 6.91 13.23 14.00
#